data_7d92761cfc1bf308b4837994b068911d
#
_entry.id   7d92761cfc1bf308b4837994b068911d
#
_cell.length_a   1.000
_cell.length_b   1.000
_cell.length_c   1.000
_cell.angle_alpha   90.00
_cell.angle_beta   90.00
_cell.angle_gamma   90.00
#
_symmetry.space_group_name_H-M   'P 1'
#
loop_
_entity.id
_entity.type
_entity.pdbx_description
1 polymer ?
#
loop_
_entity_poly.entity_id
_entity_poly.type
_entity_poly.pdbx_seq_one_letter_code
_entity_poly.pdbx_strand_id
1 'polypeptide(L)'
;MAGLNVSLSFFFAICALCEVARRTSKTLLPAGAYASFAREVAGAAQLAACCLEMRALVELGPWAGGFGPDLLLTLVFLLFLVHGITFDGASANPAVALQEFLMAEASLPSTLLKLAAQALGAQAACSLTRSLWAWELSDLHLLQSLMAAHCSSALRTSVPHGALVEGTCAFVFHLSLLRLRHSLPIYRVLAVALLVTVIAYTAGPYTSAFFNPALAASVTFHCSGNTLLEYCQVYWLGPLTGMVLAVFLHQGHLPRLFQRNLLYRQKNKYRTPKGRLAPGSVDTQMPTKACSGHELARARTAAARLQLSHLTQ
;
A
#
# COMPACT_ATOMS: atom_id res chain seq x y z
N MET A 1 -7.36 -20.26 26.16
CA MET A 1 -5.91 -20.22 25.77
C MET A 1 -5.61 -21.14 24.59
N ALA A 2 -6.21 -22.32 24.47
CA ALA A 2 -5.99 -23.21 23.32
C ALA A 2 -6.27 -22.58 21.95
N GLY A 3 -7.38 -21.85 21.83
CA GLY A 3 -7.74 -21.19 20.56
C GLY A 3 -6.71 -20.16 20.07
N LEU A 4 -6.12 -19.37 20.96
CA LEU A 4 -5.09 -18.39 20.60
C LEU A 4 -3.82 -19.08 20.08
N ASN A 5 -3.40 -20.17 20.71
CA ASN A 5 -2.21 -20.91 20.27
C ASN A 5 -2.40 -21.49 18.86
N VAL A 6 -3.62 -21.96 18.54
CA VAL A 6 -3.96 -22.47 17.20
C VAL A 6 -3.90 -21.33 16.18
N SER A 7 -4.52 -20.17 16.47
CA SER A 7 -4.46 -19.01 15.57
C SER A 7 -3.03 -18.46 15.40
N LEU A 8 -2.22 -18.41 16.47
CA LEU A 8 -0.80 -18.02 16.35
C LEU A 8 -0.04 -19.02 15.47
N SER A 9 -0.25 -20.33 15.66
CA SER A 9 0.36 -21.37 14.82
C SER A 9 -0.06 -21.22 13.35
N PHE A 10 -1.33 -20.87 13.10
CA PHE A 10 -1.85 -20.58 11.76
C PHE A 10 -1.12 -19.38 11.14
N PHE A 11 -0.97 -18.25 11.84
CA PHE A 11 -0.24 -17.10 11.33
C PHE A 11 1.21 -17.45 10.95
N PHE A 12 1.93 -18.17 11.80
CA PHE A 12 3.30 -18.61 11.53
C PHE A 12 3.36 -19.54 10.34
N ALA A 13 2.45 -20.53 10.26
CA ALA A 13 2.41 -21.48 9.16
C ALA A 13 2.14 -20.80 7.82
N ILE A 14 1.16 -19.90 7.75
CA ILE A 14 0.84 -19.14 6.52
C ILE A 14 2.02 -18.24 6.11
N CYS A 15 2.61 -17.49 7.05
CA CYS A 15 3.77 -16.66 6.74
C CYS A 15 4.96 -17.49 6.24
N ALA A 16 5.25 -18.63 6.86
CA ALA A 16 6.32 -19.54 6.44
C ALA A 16 6.05 -20.16 5.07
N LEU A 17 4.84 -20.66 4.81
CA LEU A 17 4.46 -21.23 3.51
C LEU A 17 4.57 -20.20 2.38
N CYS A 18 4.06 -19.00 2.60
CA CYS A 18 4.15 -17.92 1.62
C CYS A 18 5.60 -17.47 1.40
N GLU A 19 6.44 -17.45 2.43
CA GLU A 19 7.85 -17.15 2.30
C GLU A 19 8.60 -18.25 1.51
N VAL A 20 8.34 -19.52 1.79
CA VAL A 20 8.86 -20.65 0.99
C VAL A 20 8.42 -20.51 -0.47
N ALA A 21 7.13 -20.25 -0.73
CA ALA A 21 6.63 -20.06 -2.08
C ALA A 21 7.33 -18.90 -2.81
N ARG A 22 7.57 -17.76 -2.14
CA ARG A 22 8.32 -16.62 -2.70
C ARG A 22 9.77 -16.99 -3.01
N ARG A 23 10.47 -17.67 -2.10
CA ARG A 23 11.86 -18.09 -2.32
C ARG A 23 11.95 -19.10 -3.45
N THR A 24 11.07 -20.10 -3.45
CA THR A 24 11.00 -21.10 -4.52
C THR A 24 10.70 -20.46 -5.87
N SER A 25 9.75 -19.54 -5.93
CA SER A 25 9.45 -18.83 -7.19
C SER A 25 10.62 -17.99 -7.71
N LYS A 26 11.42 -17.39 -6.82
CA LYS A 26 12.65 -16.67 -7.21
C LYS A 26 13.72 -17.55 -7.79
N THR A 27 13.83 -18.80 -7.33
CA THR A 27 14.83 -19.73 -7.82
C THR A 27 14.39 -20.45 -9.10
N LEU A 28 13.10 -20.73 -9.25
CA LEU A 28 12.56 -21.51 -10.37
C LEU A 28 12.08 -20.68 -11.54
N LEU A 29 11.61 -19.44 -11.30
CA LEU A 29 11.04 -18.61 -12.35
C LEU A 29 12.08 -17.60 -12.87
N PRO A 30 12.08 -17.32 -14.18
CA PRO A 30 12.94 -16.27 -14.74
C PRO A 30 12.55 -14.91 -14.15
N ALA A 31 13.53 -14.04 -13.94
CA ALA A 31 13.30 -12.69 -13.49
C ALA A 31 12.36 -11.96 -14.48
N GLY A 32 11.35 -11.26 -13.96
CA GLY A 32 10.37 -10.51 -14.77
C GLY A 32 8.94 -10.72 -14.34
N ALA A 33 8.03 -10.79 -15.32
CA ALA A 33 6.59 -10.82 -15.11
C ALA A 33 6.12 -12.03 -14.27
N TYR A 34 6.65 -13.22 -14.53
CA TYR A 34 6.26 -14.44 -13.80
C TYR A 34 6.68 -14.41 -12.33
N ALA A 35 7.90 -13.97 -12.04
CA ALA A 35 8.37 -13.83 -10.66
C ALA A 35 7.60 -12.74 -9.92
N SER A 36 7.25 -11.64 -10.59
CA SER A 36 6.40 -10.59 -10.05
C SER A 36 4.99 -11.09 -9.74
N PHE A 37 4.39 -11.85 -10.67
CA PHE A 37 3.09 -12.47 -10.51
C PHE A 37 3.06 -13.41 -9.29
N ALA A 38 4.02 -14.32 -9.18
CA ALA A 38 4.10 -15.27 -8.07
C ALA A 38 4.26 -14.57 -6.71
N ARG A 39 5.05 -13.48 -6.65
CA ARG A 39 5.19 -12.67 -5.42
C ARG A 39 3.88 -12.01 -5.02
N GLU A 40 3.15 -11.44 -5.97
CA GLU A 40 1.84 -10.82 -5.70
C GLU A 40 0.81 -11.85 -5.26
N VAL A 41 0.77 -13.04 -5.88
CA VAL A 41 -0.10 -14.16 -5.44
C VAL A 41 0.22 -14.53 -3.99
N ALA A 42 1.50 -14.77 -3.67
CA ALA A 42 1.90 -15.16 -2.32
C ALA A 42 1.65 -14.04 -1.29
N GLY A 43 1.88 -12.77 -1.66
CA GLY A 43 1.61 -11.61 -0.79
C GLY A 43 0.11 -11.45 -0.50
N ALA A 44 -0.73 -11.52 -1.52
CA ALA A 44 -2.17 -11.41 -1.38
C ALA A 44 -2.76 -12.60 -0.61
N ALA A 45 -2.24 -13.81 -0.85
CA ALA A 45 -2.64 -15.00 -0.09
C ALA A 45 -2.29 -14.90 1.39
N GLN A 46 -1.06 -14.47 1.70
CA GLN A 46 -0.62 -14.26 3.08
C GLN A 46 -1.51 -13.22 3.80
N LEU A 47 -1.75 -12.08 3.17
CA LEU A 47 -2.57 -11.02 3.74
C LEU A 47 -4.01 -11.48 3.97
N ALA A 48 -4.64 -12.10 2.96
CA ALA A 48 -6.02 -12.53 3.04
C ALA A 48 -6.23 -13.63 4.09
N ALA A 49 -5.37 -14.65 4.13
CA ALA A 49 -5.45 -15.72 5.12
C ALA A 49 -5.29 -15.19 6.56
N CYS A 50 -4.27 -14.34 6.79
CA CYS A 50 -4.07 -13.72 8.10
C CYS A 50 -5.23 -12.81 8.51
N CYS A 51 -5.80 -12.04 7.57
CA CYS A 51 -6.95 -11.19 7.88
C CYS A 51 -8.24 -11.96 8.15
N LEU A 52 -8.45 -13.10 7.48
CA LEU A 52 -9.58 -13.99 7.76
C LEU A 52 -9.49 -14.57 9.18
N GLU A 53 -8.34 -15.09 9.56
CA GLU A 53 -8.10 -15.61 10.91
C GLU A 53 -8.19 -14.50 11.97
N MET A 54 -7.65 -13.30 11.68
CA MET A 54 -7.79 -12.14 12.55
C MET A 54 -9.26 -11.74 12.74
N ARG A 55 -10.05 -11.79 11.67
CA ARG A 55 -11.48 -11.51 11.74
C ARG A 55 -12.20 -12.52 12.65
N ALA A 56 -11.88 -13.81 12.55
CA ALA A 56 -12.42 -14.84 13.44
C ALA A 56 -12.10 -14.53 14.92
N LEU A 57 -10.85 -14.11 15.20
CA LEU A 57 -10.46 -13.68 16.55
C LEU A 57 -11.22 -12.44 17.03
N VAL A 58 -11.48 -11.46 16.16
CA VAL A 58 -12.23 -10.24 16.52
C VAL A 58 -13.70 -10.55 16.78
N GLU A 59 -14.32 -11.39 15.95
CA GLU A 59 -15.76 -11.67 16.03
C GLU A 59 -16.09 -12.67 17.13
N LEU A 60 -15.30 -13.70 17.29
CA LEU A 60 -15.56 -14.81 18.22
C LEU A 60 -14.68 -14.76 19.48
N GLY A 61 -13.51 -14.14 19.42
CA GLY A 61 -12.54 -14.12 20.50
C GLY A 61 -13.08 -13.58 21.83
N PRO A 62 -13.90 -12.51 21.90
CA PRO A 62 -14.50 -12.03 23.13
C PRO A 62 -15.42 -13.06 23.80
N TRP A 63 -16.09 -13.90 23.00
CA TRP A 63 -17.05 -14.92 23.47
C TRP A 63 -16.38 -16.26 23.78
N ALA A 64 -15.52 -16.74 22.87
CA ALA A 64 -14.95 -18.08 22.96
C ALA A 64 -13.54 -18.13 23.58
N GLY A 65 -12.81 -17.00 23.59
CA GLY A 65 -11.42 -16.94 24.05
C GLY A 65 -11.12 -15.88 25.12
N GLY A 66 -12.08 -14.98 25.40
CA GLY A 66 -11.86 -13.87 26.37
C GLY A 66 -10.81 -12.86 25.93
N PHE A 67 -10.59 -12.68 24.62
CA PHE A 67 -9.54 -11.77 24.09
C PHE A 67 -10.06 -10.34 24.04
N GLY A 68 -9.31 -9.42 24.66
CA GLY A 68 -9.59 -8.01 24.64
C GLY A 68 -9.01 -7.30 23.39
N PRO A 69 -9.43 -6.04 23.15
CA PRO A 69 -8.97 -5.25 22.00
C PRO A 69 -7.45 -5.02 21.99
N ASP A 70 -6.79 -4.96 23.15
CA ASP A 70 -5.36 -4.74 23.26
C ASP A 70 -4.54 -5.88 22.63
N LEU A 71 -4.97 -7.13 22.85
CA LEU A 71 -4.34 -8.29 22.23
C LEU A 71 -4.52 -8.25 20.71
N LEU A 72 -5.73 -7.93 20.23
CA LEU A 72 -6.03 -7.87 18.80
C LEU A 72 -5.23 -6.79 18.10
N LEU A 73 -5.10 -5.60 18.69
CA LEU A 73 -4.28 -4.51 18.15
C LEU A 73 -2.79 -4.87 18.13
N THR A 74 -2.31 -5.55 19.18
CA THR A 74 -0.93 -6.06 19.21
C THR A 74 -0.69 -7.06 18.10
N LEU A 75 -1.62 -7.98 17.84
CA LEU A 75 -1.52 -8.95 16.76
C LEU A 75 -1.54 -8.26 15.37
N VAL A 76 -2.41 -7.28 15.17
CA VAL A 76 -2.44 -6.48 13.93
C VAL A 76 -1.08 -5.83 13.69
N PHE A 77 -0.53 -5.15 14.70
CA PHE A 77 0.77 -4.52 14.60
C PHE A 77 1.88 -5.51 14.23
N LEU A 78 1.96 -6.64 14.93
CA LEU A 78 2.97 -7.67 14.67
C LEU A 78 2.80 -8.30 13.28
N LEU A 79 1.56 -8.58 12.85
CA LEU A 79 1.31 -9.10 11.50
C LEU A 79 1.76 -8.14 10.41
N PHE A 80 1.48 -6.84 10.55
CA PHE A 80 1.92 -5.86 9.57
C PHE A 80 3.43 -5.61 9.60
N LEU A 81 4.12 -5.80 10.73
CA LEU A 81 5.58 -5.86 10.76
C LEU A 81 6.10 -7.05 9.94
N VAL A 82 5.54 -8.25 10.16
CA VAL A 82 5.91 -9.46 9.41
C VAL A 82 5.63 -9.28 7.92
N HIS A 83 4.45 -8.75 7.56
CA HIS A 83 4.11 -8.47 6.17
C HIS A 83 5.08 -7.48 5.52
N GLY A 84 5.44 -6.39 6.21
CA GLY A 84 6.38 -5.40 5.70
C GLY A 84 7.78 -5.94 5.44
N ILE A 85 8.21 -6.95 6.21
CA ILE A 85 9.51 -7.62 6.05
C ILE A 85 9.44 -8.70 4.96
N THR A 86 8.33 -9.45 4.87
CA THR A 86 8.24 -10.66 4.04
C THR A 86 7.67 -10.44 2.65
N PHE A 87 6.97 -9.34 2.37
CA PHE A 87 6.29 -9.12 1.08
C PHE A 87 7.23 -8.95 -0.13
N ASP A 88 8.50 -8.63 0.11
CA ASP A 88 9.52 -8.58 -0.94
C ASP A 88 9.11 -7.72 -2.16
N GLY A 89 8.47 -6.59 -1.89
CA GLY A 89 7.99 -5.65 -2.90
C GLY A 89 6.64 -6.01 -3.54
N ALA A 90 5.95 -7.05 -3.06
CA ALA A 90 4.55 -7.26 -3.43
C ALA A 90 3.69 -6.17 -2.78
N SER A 91 2.69 -5.68 -3.51
CA SER A 91 1.74 -4.70 -3.00
C SER A 91 0.54 -5.34 -2.29
N ALA A 92 0.11 -6.50 -2.74
CA ALA A 92 -1.05 -7.25 -2.23
C ALA A 92 -2.34 -6.41 -2.08
N ASN A 93 -2.40 -5.28 -2.78
CA ASN A 93 -3.50 -4.33 -2.72
C ASN A 93 -3.71 -3.68 -4.10
N PRO A 94 -4.89 -3.85 -4.73
CA PRO A 94 -5.21 -3.25 -6.02
C PRO A 94 -5.05 -1.74 -6.07
N ALA A 95 -5.40 -1.03 -4.99
CA ALA A 95 -5.25 0.42 -4.93
C ALA A 95 -3.77 0.84 -4.96
N VAL A 96 -2.85 0.07 -4.35
CA VAL A 96 -1.40 0.32 -4.44
C VAL A 96 -0.88 0.04 -5.85
N ALA A 97 -1.30 -1.04 -6.50
CA ALA A 97 -0.90 -1.33 -7.88
C ALA A 97 -1.38 -0.24 -8.85
N LEU A 98 -2.58 0.30 -8.66
CA LEU A 98 -3.11 1.42 -9.43
C LEU A 98 -2.40 2.75 -9.09
N GLN A 99 -2.01 2.96 -7.84
CA GLN A 99 -1.16 4.11 -7.46
C GLN A 99 0.17 4.09 -8.22
N GLU A 100 0.86 2.95 -8.28
CA GLU A 100 2.12 2.80 -9.03
C GLU A 100 1.92 3.11 -10.52
N PHE A 101 0.79 2.69 -11.10
CA PHE A 101 0.43 3.02 -12.48
C PHE A 101 0.21 4.54 -12.67
N LEU A 102 -0.57 5.18 -11.79
CA LEU A 102 -0.81 6.64 -11.85
C LEU A 102 0.45 7.46 -11.64
N MET A 103 1.41 6.93 -10.89
CA MET A 103 2.73 7.54 -10.70
C MET A 103 3.70 7.27 -11.86
N ALA A 104 3.26 6.57 -12.92
CA ALA A 104 4.06 6.12 -14.06
C ALA A 104 5.25 5.21 -13.68
N GLU A 105 5.14 4.47 -12.57
CA GLU A 105 6.15 3.53 -12.09
C GLU A 105 5.92 2.12 -12.63
N ALA A 106 4.69 1.80 -13.01
CA ALA A 106 4.30 0.53 -13.59
C ALA A 106 3.60 0.73 -14.94
N SER A 107 3.85 -0.18 -15.89
CA SER A 107 3.12 -0.22 -17.16
C SER A 107 1.73 -0.83 -16.98
N LEU A 108 0.78 -0.50 -17.86
CA LEU A 108 -0.56 -1.07 -17.82
C LEU A 108 -0.59 -2.61 -17.82
N PRO A 109 0.19 -3.34 -18.68
CA PRO A 109 0.22 -4.80 -18.62
C PRO A 109 0.72 -5.34 -17.28
N SER A 110 1.75 -4.71 -16.68
CA SER A 110 2.27 -5.08 -15.36
C SER A 110 1.23 -4.88 -14.26
N THR A 111 0.50 -3.77 -14.31
CA THR A 111 -0.57 -3.47 -13.35
C THR A 111 -1.71 -4.48 -13.44
N LEU A 112 -2.18 -4.78 -14.66
CA LEU A 112 -3.23 -5.79 -14.87
C LEU A 112 -2.80 -7.17 -14.37
N LEU A 113 -1.54 -7.55 -14.60
CA LEU A 113 -0.98 -8.80 -14.10
C LEU A 113 -0.95 -8.84 -12.57
N LYS A 114 -0.57 -7.75 -11.90
CA LYS A 114 -0.62 -7.63 -10.45
C LYS A 114 -2.05 -7.75 -9.91
N LEU A 115 -3.02 -7.07 -10.53
CA LEU A 115 -4.43 -7.15 -10.13
C LEU A 115 -4.96 -8.59 -10.21
N ALA A 116 -4.66 -9.29 -11.31
CA ALA A 116 -5.05 -10.70 -11.49
C ALA A 116 -4.38 -11.61 -10.44
N ALA A 117 -3.09 -11.40 -10.16
CA ALA A 117 -2.35 -12.14 -9.15
C ALA A 117 -2.93 -11.95 -7.74
N GLN A 118 -3.28 -10.72 -7.39
CA GLN A 118 -3.87 -10.37 -6.10
C GLN A 118 -5.26 -11.02 -5.91
N ALA A 119 -6.10 -10.96 -6.93
CA ALA A 119 -7.41 -11.62 -6.92
C ALA A 119 -7.27 -13.13 -6.74
N LEU A 120 -6.37 -13.77 -7.50
CA LEU A 120 -6.10 -15.21 -7.42
C LEU A 120 -5.57 -15.59 -6.02
N GLY A 121 -4.59 -14.86 -5.51
CA GLY A 121 -3.99 -15.14 -4.20
C GLY A 121 -5.00 -14.99 -3.06
N ALA A 122 -5.77 -13.92 -3.05
CA ALA A 122 -6.80 -13.68 -2.04
C ALA A 122 -7.91 -14.74 -2.07
N GLN A 123 -8.36 -15.13 -3.27
CA GLN A 123 -9.38 -16.17 -3.41
C GLN A 123 -8.88 -17.56 -3.01
N ALA A 124 -7.65 -17.91 -3.39
CA ALA A 124 -7.03 -19.17 -2.98
C ALA A 124 -6.87 -19.25 -1.45
N ALA A 125 -6.45 -18.15 -0.82
CA ALA A 125 -6.34 -18.06 0.64
C ALA A 125 -7.70 -18.22 1.33
N CYS A 126 -8.76 -17.61 0.80
CA CYS A 126 -10.11 -17.75 1.35
C CYS A 126 -10.55 -19.22 1.35
N SER A 127 -10.37 -19.92 0.25
CA SER A 127 -10.71 -21.34 0.14
C SER A 127 -9.87 -22.21 1.09
N LEU A 128 -8.56 -21.98 1.14
CA LEU A 128 -7.65 -22.69 2.04
C LEU A 128 -8.00 -22.48 3.52
N THR A 129 -8.20 -21.23 3.92
CA THR A 129 -8.51 -20.88 5.32
C THR A 129 -9.81 -21.53 5.77
N ARG A 130 -10.86 -21.50 4.93
CA ARG A 130 -12.12 -22.17 5.23
C ARG A 130 -11.96 -23.68 5.36
N SER A 131 -11.16 -24.32 4.51
CA SER A 131 -10.86 -25.75 4.61
C SER A 131 -10.13 -26.07 5.92
N LEU A 132 -9.23 -25.20 6.38
CA LEU A 132 -8.52 -25.38 7.65
C LEU A 132 -9.46 -25.19 8.86
N TRP A 133 -10.40 -24.25 8.82
CA TRP A 133 -11.42 -24.12 9.86
C TRP A 133 -12.30 -25.36 9.98
N ALA A 134 -12.59 -26.03 8.85
CA ALA A 134 -13.36 -27.28 8.84
C ALA A 134 -12.63 -28.47 9.51
N TRP A 135 -11.34 -28.33 9.83
CA TRP A 135 -10.61 -29.33 10.65
C TRP A 135 -10.87 -29.17 12.16
N GLU A 136 -11.56 -28.09 12.56
CA GLU A 136 -12.03 -27.87 13.94
C GLU A 136 -10.91 -27.97 15.00
N LEU A 137 -9.72 -27.44 14.67
CA LEU A 137 -8.52 -27.51 15.51
C LEU A 137 -8.67 -26.74 16.85
N SER A 138 -9.70 -25.92 16.97
CA SER A 138 -10.05 -25.16 18.18
C SER A 138 -11.54 -24.85 18.21
N ASP A 139 -12.07 -24.49 19.38
CA ASP A 139 -13.46 -24.05 19.53
C ASP A 139 -13.77 -22.83 18.64
N LEU A 140 -12.78 -21.96 18.41
CA LEU A 140 -12.91 -20.83 17.49
C LEU A 140 -13.09 -21.31 16.04
N HIS A 141 -12.31 -22.28 15.60
CA HIS A 141 -12.41 -22.86 14.26
C HIS A 141 -13.73 -23.65 14.08
N LEU A 142 -14.17 -24.38 15.10
CA LEU A 142 -15.47 -25.05 15.09
C LEU A 142 -16.60 -24.03 14.92
N LEU A 143 -16.64 -22.98 15.74
CA LEU A 143 -17.66 -21.93 15.64
C LEU A 143 -17.58 -21.21 14.29
N GLN A 144 -16.39 -20.90 13.81
CA GLN A 144 -16.19 -20.23 12.53
C GLN A 144 -16.62 -21.12 11.35
N SER A 145 -16.37 -22.43 11.41
CA SER A 145 -16.82 -23.40 10.42
C SER A 145 -18.35 -23.45 10.35
N LEU A 146 -19.02 -23.50 11.51
CA LEU A 146 -20.49 -23.52 11.60
C LEU A 146 -21.10 -22.18 11.10
N MET A 147 -20.45 -21.05 11.36
CA MET A 147 -20.91 -19.72 10.95
C MET A 147 -20.49 -19.34 9.52
N ALA A 148 -19.57 -20.06 8.89
CA ALA A 148 -19.03 -19.71 7.57
C ALA A 148 -20.10 -19.67 6.46
N ALA A 149 -21.18 -20.46 6.61
CA ALA A 149 -22.33 -20.43 5.69
C ALA A 149 -23.22 -19.18 5.86
N HIS A 150 -23.15 -18.50 7.01
CA HIS A 150 -24.02 -17.39 7.40
C HIS A 150 -23.21 -16.17 7.87
N CYS A 151 -22.07 -15.89 7.23
CA CYS A 151 -21.25 -14.76 7.63
C CYS A 151 -22.01 -13.42 7.49
N SER A 152 -21.85 -12.54 8.48
CA SER A 152 -22.39 -11.19 8.47
C SER A 152 -21.47 -10.23 7.73
N SER A 153 -22.04 -9.17 7.16
CA SER A 153 -21.28 -8.09 6.52
C SER A 153 -20.26 -7.46 7.47
N ALA A 154 -19.09 -7.12 6.94
CA ALA A 154 -18.11 -6.29 7.64
C ALA A 154 -18.53 -4.81 7.71
N LEU A 155 -19.49 -4.39 6.86
CA LEU A 155 -20.06 -3.04 6.88
C LEU A 155 -21.09 -2.92 7.99
N ARG A 156 -20.77 -2.13 9.01
CA ARG A 156 -21.61 -1.89 10.20
C ARG A 156 -22.14 -0.46 10.26
N THR A 157 -22.16 0.22 9.12
CA THR A 157 -22.63 1.61 9.00
C THR A 157 -23.34 1.78 7.67
N SER A 158 -23.90 2.97 7.41
CA SER A 158 -24.52 3.27 6.12
C SER A 158 -23.49 3.26 4.98
N VAL A 159 -23.90 2.91 3.78
CA VAL A 159 -23.04 2.80 2.59
C VAL A 159 -22.25 4.10 2.31
N PRO A 160 -22.87 5.31 2.30
CA PRO A 160 -22.12 6.55 2.09
C PRO A 160 -21.07 6.81 3.19
N HIS A 161 -21.42 6.55 4.45
CA HIS A 161 -20.50 6.73 5.55
C HIS A 161 -19.36 5.70 5.48
N GLY A 162 -19.65 4.43 5.16
CA GLY A 162 -18.65 3.40 4.95
C GLY A 162 -17.67 3.73 3.83
N ALA A 163 -18.18 4.25 2.69
CA ALA A 163 -17.35 4.69 1.58
C ALA A 163 -16.43 5.87 1.97
N LEU A 164 -16.94 6.81 2.78
CA LEU A 164 -16.14 7.92 3.31
C LEU A 164 -15.04 7.41 4.27
N VAL A 165 -15.37 6.49 5.16
CA VAL A 165 -14.41 5.88 6.11
C VAL A 165 -13.30 5.15 5.35
N GLU A 166 -13.64 4.24 4.43
CA GLU A 166 -12.67 3.49 3.62
C GLU A 166 -11.83 4.43 2.73
N GLY A 167 -12.45 5.46 2.14
CA GLY A 167 -11.76 6.48 1.37
C GLY A 167 -10.77 7.30 2.20
N THR A 168 -11.14 7.67 3.42
CA THR A 168 -10.25 8.40 4.34
C THR A 168 -9.08 7.52 4.78
N CYS A 169 -9.34 6.26 5.14
CA CYS A 169 -8.30 5.29 5.48
C CYS A 169 -7.31 5.10 4.33
N ALA A 170 -7.84 4.89 3.11
CA ALA A 170 -7.02 4.77 1.91
C ALA A 170 -6.21 6.04 1.63
N PHE A 171 -6.82 7.22 1.75
CA PHE A 171 -6.13 8.50 1.55
C PHE A 171 -4.91 8.63 2.48
N VAL A 172 -5.10 8.41 3.78
CA VAL A 172 -4.02 8.52 4.78
C VAL A 172 -2.95 7.45 4.53
N PHE A 173 -3.35 6.21 4.24
CA PHE A 173 -2.45 5.11 3.94
C PHE A 173 -1.59 5.40 2.71
N HIS A 174 -2.20 5.74 1.58
CA HIS A 174 -1.51 6.00 0.32
C HIS A 174 -0.62 7.26 0.39
N LEU A 175 -1.09 8.31 1.06
CA LEU A 175 -0.27 9.50 1.29
C LEU A 175 0.97 9.18 2.12
N SER A 176 0.83 8.34 3.14
CA SER A 176 1.94 7.89 3.98
C SER A 176 2.93 7.04 3.20
N LEU A 177 2.47 6.11 2.36
CA LEU A 177 3.34 5.32 1.47
C LEU A 177 4.16 6.22 0.54
N LEU A 178 3.52 7.21 -0.07
CA LEU A 178 4.17 8.16 -0.98
C LEU A 178 5.20 9.04 -0.25
N ARG A 179 4.93 9.46 0.98
CA ARG A 179 5.85 10.27 1.80
C ARG A 179 7.03 9.46 2.33
N LEU A 180 6.79 8.20 2.71
CA LEU A 180 7.81 7.30 3.24
C LEU A 180 8.62 6.57 2.16
N ARG A 181 8.36 6.83 0.88
CA ARG A 181 8.98 6.14 -0.24
C ARG A 181 10.50 6.13 -0.21
N HIS A 182 11.12 7.25 0.15
CA HIS A 182 12.57 7.44 0.21
C HIS A 182 13.18 7.22 1.60
N SER A 183 12.35 6.79 2.56
CA SER A 183 12.82 6.46 3.91
C SER A 183 13.51 5.10 3.95
N LEU A 184 14.36 4.89 4.96
CA LEU A 184 14.97 3.58 5.19
C LEU A 184 13.88 2.51 5.37
N PRO A 185 14.07 1.29 4.84
CA PRO A 185 13.05 0.24 4.86
C PRO A 185 12.50 -0.06 6.26
N ILE A 186 13.37 -0.06 7.27
CA ILE A 186 12.97 -0.32 8.66
C ILE A 186 11.97 0.72 9.19
N TYR A 187 12.21 2.02 8.94
CA TYR A 187 11.30 3.08 9.35
C TYR A 187 9.97 3.02 8.57
N ARG A 188 10.02 2.68 7.28
CA ARG A 188 8.83 2.52 6.46
C ARG A 188 7.96 1.38 6.98
N VAL A 189 8.54 0.22 7.26
CA VAL A 189 7.81 -0.95 7.77
C VAL A 189 7.18 -0.63 9.12
N LEU A 190 7.94 -0.06 10.05
CA LEU A 190 7.45 0.31 11.38
C LEU A 190 6.33 1.35 11.32
N ALA A 191 6.51 2.40 10.52
CA ALA A 191 5.51 3.46 10.37
C ALA A 191 4.21 2.96 9.72
N VAL A 192 4.31 2.08 8.70
CA VAL A 192 3.15 1.48 8.06
C VAL A 192 2.43 0.53 9.02
N ALA A 193 3.14 -0.32 9.76
CA ALA A 193 2.52 -1.21 10.74
C ALA A 193 1.77 -0.42 11.83
N LEU A 194 2.39 0.64 12.37
CA LEU A 194 1.74 1.52 13.34
C LEU A 194 0.52 2.22 12.75
N LEU A 195 0.65 2.77 11.55
CA LEU A 195 -0.45 3.45 10.85
C LEU A 195 -1.65 2.51 10.64
N VAL A 196 -1.41 1.29 10.14
CA VAL A 196 -2.49 0.31 9.92
C VAL A 196 -3.15 -0.09 11.24
N THR A 197 -2.38 -0.22 12.32
CA THR A 197 -2.92 -0.49 13.66
C THR A 197 -3.83 0.62 14.14
N VAL A 198 -3.44 1.90 13.97
CA VAL A 198 -4.27 3.06 14.30
C VAL A 198 -5.55 3.10 13.45
N ILE A 199 -5.43 2.83 12.15
CA ILE A 199 -6.58 2.75 11.23
C ILE A 199 -7.51 1.60 11.65
N ALA A 200 -6.99 0.42 11.97
CA ALA A 200 -7.78 -0.72 12.42
C ALA A 200 -8.53 -0.41 13.73
N TYR A 201 -7.90 0.30 14.65
CA TYR A 201 -8.54 0.73 15.91
C TYR A 201 -9.67 1.74 15.66
N THR A 202 -9.42 2.75 14.84
CA THR A 202 -10.37 3.87 14.65
C THR A 202 -11.50 3.57 13.69
N ALA A 203 -11.23 2.88 12.59
CA ALA A 203 -12.18 2.61 11.50
C ALA A 203 -12.71 1.17 11.49
N GLY A 204 -12.03 0.23 12.17
CA GLY A 204 -12.42 -1.17 12.25
C GLY A 204 -13.87 -1.41 12.69
N PRO A 205 -14.38 -0.71 13.71
CA PRO A 205 -15.76 -0.84 14.16
C PRO A 205 -16.82 -0.51 13.09
N TYR A 206 -16.49 0.30 12.09
CA TYR A 206 -17.43 0.75 11.05
C TYR A 206 -17.41 -0.11 9.80
N THR A 207 -16.20 -0.48 9.30
CA THR A 207 -16.02 -1.12 7.99
C THR A 207 -15.03 -2.27 8.01
N SER A 208 -14.45 -2.59 9.16
CA SER A 208 -13.25 -3.44 9.34
C SER A 208 -11.97 -2.85 8.73
N ALA A 209 -12.01 -1.59 8.24
CA ALA A 209 -10.86 -0.82 7.78
C ALA A 209 -9.99 -1.59 6.77
N PHE A 210 -10.59 -2.10 5.70
CA PHE A 210 -9.84 -2.88 4.72
C PHE A 210 -8.94 -2.02 3.84
N PHE A 211 -9.43 -0.86 3.36
CA PHE A 211 -8.79 0.02 2.37
C PHE A 211 -7.99 -0.73 1.28
N ASN A 212 -8.36 -1.98 1.07
CA ASN A 212 -7.79 -2.92 0.11
C ASN A 212 -8.95 -3.67 -0.58
N PRO A 213 -9.25 -3.36 -1.84
CA PRO A 213 -10.37 -3.95 -2.57
C PRO A 213 -10.31 -5.49 -2.69
N ALA A 214 -9.12 -6.06 -2.91
CA ALA A 214 -8.97 -7.52 -3.03
C ALA A 214 -9.19 -8.22 -1.70
N LEU A 215 -8.69 -7.64 -0.62
CA LEU A 215 -8.90 -8.15 0.73
C LEU A 215 -10.39 -8.10 1.11
N ALA A 216 -11.06 -6.97 0.90
CA ALA A 216 -12.48 -6.83 1.17
C ALA A 216 -13.31 -7.84 0.36
N ALA A 217 -12.98 -8.03 -0.93
CA ALA A 217 -13.67 -8.98 -1.79
C ALA A 217 -13.57 -10.42 -1.27
N SER A 218 -12.40 -10.84 -0.77
CA SER A 218 -12.19 -12.18 -0.22
C SER A 218 -12.86 -12.39 1.14
N VAL A 219 -12.99 -11.34 1.94
CA VAL A 219 -13.44 -11.45 3.34
C VAL A 219 -14.93 -11.21 3.51
N THR A 220 -15.54 -10.26 2.76
CA THR A 220 -16.92 -9.82 3.06
C THR A 220 -17.91 -9.86 1.90
N PHE A 221 -17.49 -9.91 0.63
CA PHE A 221 -18.41 -9.82 -0.52
C PHE A 221 -19.39 -10.98 -0.65
N HIS A 222 -19.10 -12.12 -0.05
CA HIS A 222 -19.96 -13.29 -0.03
C HIS A 222 -20.84 -13.38 1.24
N CYS A 223 -20.71 -12.39 2.15
CA CYS A 223 -21.50 -12.34 3.38
C CYS A 223 -22.85 -11.66 3.13
N SER A 224 -23.87 -12.07 3.91
CA SER A 224 -25.20 -11.48 3.86
C SER A 224 -25.23 -10.07 4.47
N GLY A 225 -26.23 -9.28 4.09
CA GLY A 225 -26.51 -7.95 4.68
C GLY A 225 -26.38 -6.78 3.71
N ASN A 226 -25.57 -6.91 2.64
CA ASN A 226 -25.41 -5.87 1.63
C ASN A 226 -25.41 -6.46 0.22
N THR A 227 -25.79 -5.67 -0.77
CA THR A 227 -25.70 -6.03 -2.19
C THR A 227 -24.27 -5.89 -2.70
N LEU A 228 -23.95 -6.59 -3.79
CA LEU A 228 -22.64 -6.47 -4.43
C LEU A 228 -22.30 -5.02 -4.81
N LEU A 229 -23.31 -4.25 -5.27
CA LEU A 229 -23.13 -2.85 -5.64
C LEU A 229 -22.74 -1.99 -4.42
N GLU A 230 -23.39 -2.20 -3.28
CA GLU A 230 -23.07 -1.50 -2.03
C GLU A 230 -21.65 -1.84 -1.55
N TYR A 231 -21.24 -3.12 -1.61
CA TYR A 231 -19.86 -3.52 -1.32
C TYR A 231 -18.86 -2.86 -2.25
N CYS A 232 -19.15 -2.78 -3.55
CA CYS A 232 -18.28 -2.10 -4.51
C CYS A 232 -18.18 -0.60 -4.24
N GLN A 233 -19.27 0.07 -3.85
CA GLN A 233 -19.24 1.48 -3.49
C GLN A 233 -18.34 1.73 -2.28
N VAL A 234 -18.43 0.88 -1.24
CA VAL A 234 -17.66 1.06 -0.02
C VAL A 234 -16.20 0.65 -0.21
N TYR A 235 -15.95 -0.56 -0.73
CA TYR A 235 -14.63 -1.19 -0.68
C TYR A 235 -13.81 -1.10 -1.97
N TRP A 236 -14.40 -0.56 -3.06
CA TRP A 236 -13.66 -0.23 -4.28
C TRP A 236 -13.67 1.27 -4.53
N LEU A 237 -14.85 1.88 -4.67
CA LEU A 237 -14.94 3.30 -4.99
C LEU A 237 -14.37 4.17 -3.87
N GLY A 238 -14.67 3.87 -2.60
CA GLY A 238 -14.10 4.56 -1.43
C GLY A 238 -12.56 4.58 -1.48
N PRO A 239 -11.88 3.40 -1.38
CA PRO A 239 -10.42 3.34 -1.39
C PRO A 239 -9.78 3.92 -2.64
N LEU A 240 -10.32 3.70 -3.83
CA LEU A 240 -9.79 4.27 -5.06
C LEU A 240 -9.87 5.80 -5.08
N THR A 241 -10.98 6.37 -4.59
CA THR A 241 -11.11 7.83 -4.46
C THR A 241 -10.08 8.39 -3.49
N GLY A 242 -9.90 7.76 -2.32
CA GLY A 242 -8.89 8.16 -1.34
C GLY A 242 -7.47 8.08 -1.90
N MET A 243 -7.14 7.02 -2.62
CA MET A 243 -5.84 6.84 -3.29
C MET A 243 -5.59 7.93 -4.34
N VAL A 244 -6.57 8.20 -5.21
CA VAL A 244 -6.44 9.25 -6.24
C VAL A 244 -6.21 10.62 -5.60
N LEU A 245 -6.95 10.97 -4.55
CA LEU A 245 -6.74 12.22 -3.82
C LEU A 245 -5.34 12.30 -3.19
N ALA A 246 -4.81 11.20 -2.66
CA ALA A 246 -3.45 11.14 -2.11
C ALA A 246 -2.39 11.39 -3.19
N VAL A 247 -2.54 10.78 -4.38
CA VAL A 247 -1.66 11.00 -5.53
C VAL A 247 -1.70 12.46 -5.99
N PHE A 248 -2.90 13.04 -6.14
CA PHE A 248 -3.06 14.46 -6.52
C PHE A 248 -2.40 15.40 -5.51
N LEU A 249 -2.55 15.13 -4.22
CA LEU A 249 -1.91 15.93 -3.18
C LEU A 249 -0.38 15.79 -3.23
N HIS A 250 0.12 14.57 -3.40
CA HIS A 250 1.55 14.30 -3.47
C HIS A 250 2.22 14.94 -4.68
N GLN A 251 1.60 14.88 -5.86
CA GLN A 251 2.11 15.47 -7.10
C GLN A 251 2.02 17.00 -7.12
N GLY A 252 1.48 17.63 -6.09
CA GLY A 252 1.37 19.08 -6.00
C GLY A 252 0.37 19.69 -6.98
N HIS A 253 -0.62 18.95 -7.43
CA HIS A 253 -1.66 19.47 -8.31
C HIS A 253 -2.61 20.42 -7.57
N LEU A 254 -2.84 20.21 -6.27
CA LEU A 254 -3.63 21.08 -5.42
C LEU A 254 -3.10 22.53 -5.37
N PRO A 255 -1.80 22.80 -5.14
CA PRO A 255 -1.28 24.17 -5.20
C PRO A 255 -1.51 24.84 -6.55
N ARG A 256 -1.45 24.08 -7.66
CA ARG A 256 -1.70 24.62 -9.01
C ARG A 256 -3.17 25.00 -9.25
N LEU A 257 -4.11 24.24 -8.68
CA LEU A 257 -5.54 24.58 -8.70
C LEU A 257 -5.81 25.84 -7.88
N PHE A 258 -5.19 25.99 -6.71
CA PHE A 258 -5.32 27.19 -5.87
C PHE A 258 -4.59 28.40 -6.44
N GLN A 259 -3.50 28.22 -7.19
CA GLN A 259 -2.79 29.32 -7.87
C GLN A 259 -3.64 29.98 -8.97
N ARG A 260 -4.60 29.26 -9.55
CA ARG A 260 -5.59 29.81 -10.49
C ARG A 260 -6.75 30.53 -9.81
N ASN A 261 -6.86 30.47 -8.48
CA ASN A 261 -7.93 31.09 -7.74
C ASN A 261 -7.61 32.60 -7.53
N LEU A 262 -8.63 33.47 -7.71
CA LEU A 262 -8.51 34.94 -7.60
C LEU A 262 -7.87 35.40 -6.28
N LEU A 263 -8.15 34.71 -5.17
CA LEU A 263 -7.58 35.00 -3.83
C LEU A 263 -6.05 34.76 -3.76
N TYR A 264 -5.54 33.77 -4.46
CA TYR A 264 -4.10 33.51 -4.52
C TYR A 264 -3.36 34.51 -5.40
N ARG A 265 -4.02 34.96 -6.48
CA ARG A 265 -3.52 36.01 -7.37
C ARG A 265 -3.39 37.36 -6.65
N GLN A 266 -4.30 37.66 -5.74
CA GLN A 266 -4.31 38.85 -4.91
C GLN A 266 -3.16 38.85 -3.88
N LYS A 267 -2.85 37.71 -3.26
CA LYS A 267 -1.74 37.57 -2.31
C LYS A 267 -0.37 37.74 -2.94
N ASN A 268 -0.19 37.40 -4.21
CA ASN A 268 1.05 37.64 -4.96
C ASN A 268 1.18 39.07 -5.45
N LYS A 269 0.07 39.80 -5.62
CA LYS A 269 0.07 41.20 -6.06
C LYS A 269 0.59 42.17 -4.97
N TYR A 270 0.52 41.75 -3.70
CA TYR A 270 0.99 42.51 -2.54
C TYR A 270 2.37 42.10 -2.02
N ARG A 271 3.07 41.18 -2.68
CA ARG A 271 4.48 40.95 -2.40
C ARG A 271 5.26 42.13 -3.02
N THR A 272 5.64 43.09 -2.19
CA THR A 272 6.59 44.14 -2.56
C THR A 272 7.81 43.50 -3.22
N PRO A 273 8.22 43.95 -4.43
CA PRO A 273 9.47 43.52 -5.02
C PRO A 273 10.58 43.90 -4.04
N LYS A 274 11.38 42.96 -3.61
CA LYS A 274 12.67 43.32 -2.98
C LYS A 274 13.42 44.20 -3.98
N GLY A 275 13.63 45.46 -3.62
CA GLY A 275 14.25 46.44 -4.47
C GLY A 275 15.56 45.88 -5.03
N ARG A 276 15.65 45.82 -6.33
CA ARG A 276 16.92 45.78 -7.03
C ARG A 276 17.57 47.13 -6.76
N LEU A 277 18.61 47.12 -5.95
CA LEU A 277 19.57 48.22 -5.92
C LEU A 277 20.07 48.39 -7.35
N ALA A 278 19.81 49.56 -7.92
CA ALA A 278 20.34 49.94 -9.22
C ALA A 278 21.87 49.91 -9.13
N PRO A 279 22.60 49.33 -10.08
CA PRO A 279 24.03 49.48 -10.16
C PRO A 279 24.31 50.94 -10.56
N GLY A 280 25.06 51.63 -9.71
CA GLY A 280 25.56 52.95 -10.03
C GLY A 280 26.44 52.92 -11.30
N SER A 281 26.19 53.87 -12.17
CA SER A 281 26.98 54.16 -13.34
C SER A 281 28.42 54.50 -12.94
N VAL A 282 29.38 53.68 -13.34
CA VAL A 282 30.78 54.10 -13.48
C VAL A 282 31.22 53.69 -14.88
N ASP A 283 31.37 54.71 -15.73
CA ASP A 283 32.11 54.62 -16.98
C ASP A 283 33.56 54.24 -16.71
N THR A 284 34.06 53.16 -17.31
CA THR A 284 35.48 53.06 -17.68
C THR A 284 35.62 52.06 -18.84
N GLN A 285 36.35 52.54 -19.81
CA GLN A 285 36.65 51.99 -21.13
C GLN A 285 37.28 50.57 -21.14
N MET A 286 37.06 49.93 -22.27
CA MET A 286 37.66 48.70 -22.85
C MET A 286 39.17 48.45 -22.56
N PRO A 287 39.66 47.20 -22.69
CA PRO A 287 39.89 46.65 -24.01
C PRO A 287 39.53 45.17 -24.23
N THR A 288 39.14 44.89 -25.45
CA THR A 288 39.01 43.59 -26.10
C THR A 288 40.24 42.70 -26.00
N LYS A 289 40.08 41.46 -25.52
CA LYS A 289 41.00 40.36 -25.87
C LYS A 289 40.21 39.13 -26.27
N ALA A 290 40.42 38.75 -27.53
CA ALA A 290 39.96 37.54 -28.13
C ALA A 290 40.55 36.30 -27.40
N CYS A 291 39.73 35.37 -26.95
CA CYS A 291 40.17 34.04 -26.54
C CYS A 291 40.02 33.08 -27.70
N SER A 292 41.12 32.52 -28.09
CA SER A 292 41.29 31.57 -29.18
C SER A 292 40.72 30.21 -28.87
N GLY A 293 40.13 29.54 -29.87
CA GLY A 293 39.42 28.29 -29.84
C GLY A 293 40.24 27.01 -29.54
N HIS A 294 41.29 27.09 -28.74
CA HIS A 294 42.16 25.93 -28.45
C HIS A 294 41.90 25.23 -27.11
N GLU A 295 41.12 25.79 -26.19
CA GLU A 295 40.87 25.15 -24.89
C GLU A 295 39.65 24.22 -24.89
N LEU A 296 38.68 24.42 -25.79
CA LEU A 296 37.51 23.51 -25.89
C LEU A 296 37.84 22.12 -26.47
N ALA A 297 38.93 22.00 -27.22
CA ALA A 297 39.34 20.72 -27.79
C ALA A 297 40.05 19.79 -26.77
N ARG A 298 40.73 20.38 -25.75
CA ARG A 298 41.40 19.57 -24.71
C ARG A 298 40.46 19.00 -23.64
N ALA A 299 39.33 19.66 -23.35
CA ALA A 299 38.35 19.19 -22.40
C ALA A 299 37.54 17.97 -22.93
N ARG A 300 37.33 17.89 -24.25
CA ARG A 300 36.61 16.76 -24.86
C ARG A 300 37.41 15.45 -24.94
N THR A 301 38.76 15.57 -25.03
CA THR A 301 39.65 14.40 -25.11
C THR A 301 39.94 13.79 -23.74
N ALA A 302 39.84 14.54 -22.65
CA ALA A 302 40.00 14.05 -21.29
C ALA A 302 38.75 13.27 -20.82
N ALA A 303 37.55 13.69 -21.20
CA ALA A 303 36.30 13.01 -20.85
C ALA A 303 36.15 11.66 -21.57
N ALA A 304 36.67 11.55 -22.80
CA ALA A 304 36.59 10.29 -23.56
C ALA A 304 37.55 9.22 -23.04
N ARG A 305 38.67 9.60 -22.38
CA ARG A 305 39.61 8.64 -21.79
C ARG A 305 39.17 8.06 -20.44
N LEU A 306 38.33 8.73 -19.71
CA LEU A 306 37.78 8.24 -18.43
C LEU A 306 36.62 7.25 -18.61
N GLN A 307 35.96 7.25 -19.76
CA GLN A 307 34.89 6.27 -20.04
C GLN A 307 35.41 4.93 -20.58
N LEU A 308 36.66 4.85 -21.07
CA LEU A 308 37.22 3.59 -21.57
C LEU A 308 37.95 2.76 -20.48
N SER A 309 38.26 3.32 -19.32
CA SER A 309 38.91 2.59 -18.22
C SER A 309 37.93 1.87 -17.28
N HIS A 310 36.63 2.01 -17.43
CA HIS A 310 35.58 1.33 -16.65
C HIS A 310 34.93 0.13 -17.39
N LEU A 311 35.46 -0.26 -18.56
CA LEU A 311 34.96 -1.40 -19.35
C LEU A 311 35.92 -2.61 -19.37
N THR A 312 37.00 -2.56 -18.58
CA THR A 312 37.99 -3.68 -18.46
C THR A 312 38.39 -3.88 -16.99
N GLN A 313 37.41 -4.11 -16.12
CA GLN A 313 37.60 -4.86 -14.86
C GLN A 313 36.34 -5.67 -14.55
#